data_132a4745a447f80426be94bc4a2540f7
#
_entry.id   132a4745a447f80426be94bc4a2540f7
#
_cell.length_a   1.000
_cell.length_b   1.000
_cell.length_c   1.000
_cell.angle_alpha   90.00
_cell.angle_beta   90.00
_cell.angle_gamma   90.00
#
_symmetry.space_group_name_H-M   'P 1'
#
loop_
_entity.id
_entity.type
_entity.pdbx_description
1 polymer ?
#
loop_
_entity_poly.entity_id
_entity_poly.type
_entity_poly.pdbx_seq_one_letter_code
_entity_poly.pdbx_strand_id
1 'polypeptide(L)'
;MKTPVEVVQKQLDDYNRRDLAAFVANYADGIKVYRLPSLEPSLVGKEAFARLYETTRFNLPGLRAELVNRIAFGNKVIDHERIFGVRPEPFEVAAAYEVRDGLISTAWFLSAE
;
A
#
# COMPACT_ATOMS: atom_id res chain seq x y z
N MET A 1 18.36 -2.22 10.04
CA MET A 1 17.31 -2.39 9.00
C MET A 1 15.96 -2.40 9.65
N LYS A 2 14.99 -1.78 9.03
CA LYS A 2 13.61 -1.72 9.57
C LYS A 2 12.96 -3.09 9.53
N THR A 3 12.15 -3.39 10.55
CA THR A 3 11.33 -4.60 10.55
C THR A 3 10.19 -4.46 9.52
N PRO A 4 9.58 -5.57 9.09
CA PRO A 4 8.42 -5.50 8.20
C PRO A 4 7.31 -4.58 8.70
N VAL A 5 6.97 -4.65 9.98
CA VAL A 5 5.94 -3.77 10.55
C VAL A 5 6.35 -2.29 10.46
N GLU A 6 7.61 -2.00 10.75
CA GLU A 6 8.10 -0.61 10.66
C GLU A 6 8.01 -0.06 9.24
N VAL A 7 8.35 -0.88 8.24
CA VAL A 7 8.27 -0.47 6.84
C VAL A 7 6.82 -0.20 6.44
N VAL A 8 5.92 -1.11 6.80
CA VAL A 8 4.50 -0.99 6.43
C VAL A 8 3.86 0.19 7.17
N GLN A 9 4.22 0.41 8.45
CA GLN A 9 3.72 1.56 9.18
C GLN A 9 4.21 2.87 8.56
N LYS A 10 5.49 2.91 8.17
CA LYS A 10 6.03 4.11 7.56
C LYS A 10 5.33 4.45 6.25
N GLN A 11 5.05 3.46 5.39
CA GLN A 11 4.36 3.72 4.13
C GLN A 11 2.93 4.22 4.38
N LEU A 12 2.27 3.75 5.43
CA LEU A 12 0.95 4.24 5.81
C LEU A 12 1.02 5.71 6.26
N ASP A 13 2.02 6.04 7.07
CA ASP A 13 2.21 7.41 7.54
C ASP A 13 2.53 8.35 6.37
N ASP A 14 3.39 7.92 5.44
CA ASP A 14 3.74 8.71 4.26
C ASP A 14 2.54 8.91 3.34
N TYR A 15 1.71 7.87 3.19
CA TYR A 15 0.46 7.94 2.44
C TYR A 15 -0.47 9.01 3.05
N ASN A 16 -0.63 8.97 4.37
CA ASN A 16 -1.51 9.90 5.06
C ASN A 16 -1.00 11.34 5.08
N ARG A 17 0.31 11.54 4.93
CA ARG A 17 0.87 12.86 4.73
C ARG A 17 0.83 13.31 3.28
N ARG A 18 0.42 12.45 2.39
CA ARG A 18 0.40 12.66 0.93
C ARG A 18 1.77 13.06 0.40
N ASP A 19 2.80 12.43 0.93
CA ASP A 19 4.18 12.60 0.50
C ASP A 19 4.53 11.48 -0.47
N LEU A 20 4.31 11.72 -1.75
CA LEU A 20 4.48 10.70 -2.79
C LEU A 20 5.90 10.14 -2.81
N ALA A 21 6.89 11.02 -2.79
CA ALA A 21 8.30 10.57 -2.87
C ALA A 21 8.67 9.69 -1.68
N ALA A 22 8.28 10.09 -0.46
CA ALA A 22 8.54 9.30 0.74
C ALA A 22 7.79 7.98 0.71
N PHE A 23 6.53 7.99 0.27
CA PHE A 23 5.70 6.80 0.15
C PHE A 23 6.33 5.77 -0.80
N VAL A 24 6.69 6.20 -1.99
CA VAL A 24 7.27 5.34 -3.03
C VAL A 24 8.63 4.79 -2.59
N ALA A 25 9.38 5.55 -1.80
CA ALA A 25 10.70 5.11 -1.32
C ALA A 25 10.64 3.87 -0.41
N ASN A 26 9.46 3.52 0.12
CA ASN A 26 9.28 2.31 0.94
C ASN A 26 9.16 1.04 0.09
N TYR A 27 9.10 1.16 -1.23
CA TYR A 27 8.83 0.04 -2.14
C TYR A 27 10.06 -0.29 -2.96
N ALA A 28 10.21 -1.58 -3.29
CA ALA A 28 11.34 -2.05 -4.10
C ALA A 28 11.16 -1.63 -5.57
N ASP A 29 12.27 -1.51 -6.29
CA ASP A 29 12.25 -1.15 -7.71
C ASP A 29 11.37 -2.07 -8.54
N GLY A 30 11.37 -3.37 -8.21
CA GLY A 30 10.58 -4.38 -8.90
C GLY A 30 9.24 -4.69 -8.24
N ILE A 31 8.67 -3.76 -7.49
CA ILE A 31 7.39 -3.95 -6.81
C ILE A 31 6.34 -4.58 -7.74
N LYS A 32 5.66 -5.61 -7.25
CA LYS A 32 4.53 -6.24 -7.95
C LYS A 32 3.29 -6.06 -7.11
N VAL A 33 2.21 -5.64 -7.76
CA VAL A 33 0.93 -5.43 -7.11
C VAL A 33 -0.09 -6.40 -7.72
N TYR A 34 -0.80 -7.09 -6.85
CA TYR A 34 -1.86 -8.03 -7.24
C TYR A 34 -3.19 -7.55 -6.70
N ARG A 35 -4.25 -7.76 -7.45
CA ARG A 35 -5.61 -7.51 -6.99
C ARG A 35 -6.31 -8.86 -6.95
N LEU A 36 -6.39 -9.43 -5.75
CA LEU A 36 -6.99 -10.73 -5.57
C LEU A 36 -8.47 -10.71 -5.98
N PRO A 37 -9.01 -11.78 -6.55
CA PRO A 37 -8.40 -13.12 -6.66
C PRO A 37 -7.53 -13.34 -7.90
N SER A 38 -7.20 -12.30 -8.68
CA SER A 38 -6.35 -12.48 -9.83
C SER A 38 -4.94 -12.93 -9.41
N LEU A 39 -4.38 -13.89 -10.11
CA LEU A 39 -3.02 -14.37 -9.88
C LEU A 39 -2.00 -13.71 -10.80
N GLU A 40 -2.47 -12.79 -11.65
CA GLU A 40 -1.60 -12.00 -12.52
C GLU A 40 -1.36 -10.65 -11.88
N PRO A 41 -0.14 -10.11 -11.90
CA PRO A 41 0.10 -8.78 -11.35
C PRO A 41 -0.67 -7.73 -12.14
N SER A 42 -1.32 -6.83 -11.40
CA SER A 42 -2.03 -5.70 -12.03
C SER A 42 -1.05 -4.58 -12.36
N LEU A 43 0.14 -4.60 -11.75
CA LEU A 43 1.15 -3.58 -11.94
C LEU A 43 2.51 -4.14 -11.52
N VAL A 44 3.55 -3.80 -12.29
CA VAL A 44 4.93 -4.19 -12.01
C VAL A 44 5.83 -2.97 -12.19
N GLY A 45 6.70 -2.74 -11.20
CA GLY A 45 7.73 -1.72 -11.26
C GLY A 45 7.38 -0.43 -10.56
N LYS A 46 8.41 0.17 -9.96
CA LYS A 46 8.26 1.35 -9.11
C LYS A 46 7.79 2.57 -9.89
N GLU A 47 8.22 2.73 -11.14
CA GLU A 47 7.82 3.87 -11.94
C GLU A 47 6.32 3.87 -12.22
N ALA A 48 5.79 2.72 -12.66
CA ALA A 48 4.35 2.57 -12.89
C ALA A 48 3.58 2.71 -11.59
N PHE A 49 4.11 2.18 -10.50
CA PHE A 49 3.52 2.27 -9.17
C PHE A 49 3.38 3.74 -8.73
N ALA A 50 4.46 4.51 -8.88
CA ALA A 50 4.45 5.92 -8.49
C ALA A 50 3.44 6.71 -9.32
N ARG A 51 3.39 6.45 -10.62
CA ARG A 51 2.47 7.16 -11.52
C ARG A 51 1.02 6.87 -11.18
N LEU A 52 0.70 5.61 -10.85
CA LEU A 52 -0.66 5.23 -10.48
C LEU A 52 -1.10 5.99 -9.23
N TYR A 53 -0.27 6.01 -8.20
CA TYR A 53 -0.64 6.69 -6.95
C TYR A 53 -0.68 8.20 -7.10
N GLU A 54 0.21 8.77 -7.89
CA GLU A 54 0.21 10.20 -8.17
C GLU A 54 -1.09 10.66 -8.81
N THR A 55 -1.62 9.89 -9.76
CA THR A 55 -2.77 10.29 -10.57
C THR A 55 -4.12 9.84 -10.01
N THR A 56 -4.13 8.84 -9.10
CA THR A 56 -5.39 8.25 -8.61
C THR A 56 -5.59 8.37 -7.11
N ARG A 57 -4.59 8.81 -6.36
CA ARG A 57 -4.65 8.90 -4.90
C ARG A 57 -4.10 10.21 -4.38
N PHE A 58 -2.81 10.50 -4.63
CA PHE A 58 -2.15 11.65 -4.02
C PHE A 58 -2.61 12.99 -4.58
N ASN A 59 -3.36 12.96 -5.67
CA ASN A 59 -4.03 14.15 -6.21
C ASN A 59 -5.36 14.45 -5.52
N LEU A 60 -5.79 13.61 -4.56
CA LEU A 60 -7.09 13.78 -3.89
C LEU A 60 -6.92 14.49 -2.55
N PRO A 61 -7.61 15.62 -2.33
CA PRO A 61 -7.38 16.44 -1.13
C PRO A 61 -7.82 15.78 0.18
N GLY A 62 -8.78 14.87 0.12
CA GLY A 62 -9.29 14.20 1.32
C GLY A 62 -8.71 12.83 1.57
N LEU A 63 -7.66 12.46 0.86
CA LEU A 63 -7.07 11.12 0.96
C LEU A 63 -6.60 10.80 2.37
N ARG A 64 -7.07 9.67 2.93
CA ARG A 64 -6.64 9.18 4.23
C ARG A 64 -6.93 7.69 4.34
N ALA A 65 -6.04 6.94 4.93
CA ALA A 65 -6.24 5.53 5.27
C ALA A 65 -6.20 5.37 6.78
N GLU A 66 -7.20 4.66 7.33
CA GLU A 66 -7.28 4.36 8.75
C GLU A 66 -6.99 2.87 8.94
N LEU A 67 -6.03 2.57 9.79
CA LEU A 67 -5.71 1.18 10.11
C LEU A 67 -6.76 0.65 11.09
N VAL A 68 -7.50 -0.38 10.68
CA VAL A 68 -8.51 -1.01 11.51
C VAL A 68 -7.89 -2.17 12.30
N ASN A 69 -7.08 -2.99 11.62
CA ASN A 69 -6.43 -4.14 12.25
C ASN A 69 -5.18 -4.52 11.46
N ARG A 70 -4.24 -5.18 12.12
CA ARG A 70 -2.99 -5.61 11.50
C ARG A 70 -2.60 -6.99 12.01
N ILE A 71 -2.13 -7.84 11.09
CA ILE A 71 -1.57 -9.15 11.38
C ILE A 71 -0.15 -9.14 10.82
N ALA A 72 0.83 -9.57 11.61
CA ALA A 72 2.22 -9.63 11.18
C ALA A 72 2.83 -10.96 11.56
N PHE A 73 3.51 -11.59 10.60
CA PHE A 73 4.24 -12.83 10.82
C PHE A 73 5.34 -12.97 9.76
N GLY A 74 6.55 -13.37 10.18
CA GLY A 74 7.68 -13.45 9.28
C GLY A 74 7.94 -12.12 8.59
N ASN A 75 8.07 -12.15 7.27
CA ASN A 75 8.26 -10.93 6.46
C ASN A 75 6.95 -10.44 5.86
N LYS A 76 5.81 -10.87 6.40
CA LYS A 76 4.47 -10.52 5.90
C LYS A 76 3.75 -9.63 6.90
N VAL A 77 3.03 -8.65 6.38
CA VAL A 77 2.13 -7.78 7.16
C VAL A 77 0.83 -7.67 6.39
N ILE A 78 -0.29 -7.88 7.07
CA ILE A 78 -1.61 -7.73 6.47
C ILE A 78 -2.35 -6.64 7.22
N ASP A 79 -2.73 -5.57 6.51
CA ASP A 79 -3.47 -4.46 7.09
C ASP A 79 -4.91 -4.46 6.58
N HIS A 80 -5.86 -4.43 7.51
CA HIS A 80 -7.25 -4.13 7.22
C HIS A 80 -7.40 -2.63 7.39
N GLU A 81 -7.82 -1.94 6.32
CA GLU A 81 -7.87 -0.48 6.28
C GLU A 81 -9.22 0.03 5.83
N ARG A 82 -9.56 1.23 6.30
CA ARG A 82 -10.68 2.00 5.79
C ARG A 82 -10.13 3.20 5.04
N ILE A 83 -10.56 3.37 3.80
CA ILE A 83 -10.02 4.38 2.88
C ILE A 83 -11.03 5.51 2.71
N PHE A 84 -10.56 6.75 2.89
CA PHE A 84 -11.36 7.96 2.79
C PHE A 84 -10.83 8.85 1.66
N GLY A 85 -11.73 9.63 1.07
CA GLY A 85 -11.34 10.66 0.12
C GLY A 85 -11.17 10.19 -1.32
N VAL A 86 -11.44 8.92 -1.60
CA VAL A 86 -11.35 8.35 -2.95
C VAL A 86 -12.73 8.26 -3.59
N ARG A 87 -13.73 7.86 -2.81
CA ARG A 87 -15.14 7.77 -3.22
C ARG A 87 -15.99 8.62 -2.29
N PRO A 88 -17.26 8.93 -2.66
CA PRO A 88 -18.16 9.64 -1.74
C PRO A 88 -18.30 8.96 -0.37
N GLU A 89 -18.32 7.62 -0.35
CA GLU A 89 -18.37 6.86 0.89
C GLU A 89 -17.02 6.20 1.14
N PRO A 90 -16.58 6.10 2.39
CA PRO A 90 -15.38 5.31 2.70
C PRO A 90 -15.59 3.83 2.37
N PHE A 91 -14.52 3.14 2.07
CA PHE A 91 -14.57 1.72 1.77
C PHE A 91 -13.41 0.99 2.46
N GLU A 92 -13.55 -0.33 2.59
CA GLU A 92 -12.58 -1.15 3.28
C GLU A 92 -11.79 -2.00 2.30
N VAL A 93 -10.52 -2.24 2.64
CA VAL A 93 -9.61 -3.05 1.84
C VAL A 93 -8.66 -3.77 2.79
N ALA A 94 -8.24 -4.99 2.39
CA ALA A 94 -7.14 -5.65 3.04
C ALA A 94 -5.94 -5.56 2.12
N ALA A 95 -4.78 -5.21 2.68
CA ALA A 95 -3.53 -5.10 1.94
C ALA A 95 -2.50 -5.99 2.61
N ALA A 96 -2.02 -7.01 1.89
CA ALA A 96 -0.96 -7.87 2.37
C ALA A 96 0.34 -7.46 1.71
N TYR A 97 1.39 -7.35 2.52
CA TYR A 97 2.70 -6.90 2.06
C TYR A 97 3.77 -7.92 2.37
N GLU A 98 4.69 -8.11 1.42
CA GLU A 98 5.92 -8.85 1.66
C GLU A 98 7.07 -7.86 1.71
N VAL A 99 7.86 -7.90 2.78
CA VAL A 99 8.99 -7.00 2.96
C VAL A 99 10.28 -7.80 2.85
N ARG A 100 11.18 -7.36 1.96
CA ARG A 100 12.51 -7.94 1.77
C ARG A 100 13.53 -6.82 1.79
N ASP A 101 14.59 -7.02 2.57
CA ASP A 101 15.70 -6.06 2.66
C ASP A 101 15.23 -4.64 2.99
N GLY A 102 14.21 -4.54 3.84
CA GLY A 102 13.68 -3.25 4.30
C GLY A 102 12.78 -2.53 3.31
N LEU A 103 12.36 -3.19 2.24
CA LEU A 103 11.48 -2.61 1.21
C LEU A 103 10.32 -3.55 0.91
N ILE A 104 9.18 -2.96 0.54
CA ILE A 104 8.02 -3.75 0.14
C ILE A 104 8.25 -4.27 -1.28
N SER A 105 8.34 -5.59 -1.42
CA SER A 105 8.60 -6.26 -2.70
C SER A 105 7.33 -6.67 -3.42
N THR A 106 6.25 -6.93 -2.68
CA THR A 106 4.99 -7.40 -3.25
C THR A 106 3.85 -6.90 -2.38
N ALA A 107 2.75 -6.52 -3.01
CA ALA A 107 1.52 -6.13 -2.33
C ALA A 107 0.32 -6.84 -2.98
N TRP A 108 -0.56 -7.39 -2.15
CA TRP A 108 -1.80 -8.03 -2.58
C TRP A 108 -2.96 -7.28 -1.96
N PHE A 109 -3.90 -6.84 -2.78
CA PHE A 109 -5.09 -6.12 -2.31
C PHE A 109 -6.32 -6.98 -2.46
N LEU A 110 -7.19 -6.93 -1.45
CA LEU A 110 -8.49 -7.59 -1.45
C LEU A 110 -9.54 -6.56 -1.05
N SER A 111 -10.47 -6.30 -1.97
CA SER A 111 -11.55 -5.35 -1.74
C SER A 111 -12.73 -6.05 -1.07
N ALA A 112 -13.53 -5.29 -0.33
CA ALA A 112 -14.76 -5.79 0.28
C ALA A 112 -15.88 -6.03 -0.75
N GLU A 113 -15.68 -5.57 -1.98
CA GLU A 113 -16.68 -5.65 -3.04
C GLU A 113 -16.30 -6.66 -4.11
#